data_e2710818f30ee6fc1a6ea22a739b5d07
#
_entry.id   e2710818f30ee6fc1a6ea22a739b5d07
#
_cell.length_a   1.000
_cell.length_b   1.000
_cell.length_c   1.000
_cell.angle_alpha   90.00
_cell.angle_beta   90.00
_cell.angle_gamma   90.00
#
_symmetry.space_group_name_H-M   'P 1'
#
loop_
_entity.id
_entity.type
_entity.pdbx_description
1 polymer ?
#
loop_
_entity_poly.entity_id
_entity_poly.type
_entity_poly.pdbx_seq_one_letter_code
_entity_poly.pdbx_strand_id
1 'polypeptide(L)'
;MDLGLSGRVAIVTGATANIGRAIALELAAEGVRLVAVGRDAEAGAQVAAQARKRGARDALFVAADLLDPAAPKRIVAAAEQLGPVAILVNNVGGNVDQGFFVDSDPAKWLGDIDLNFGTVLRMTHAALPPMIERKRGSIVNIGSTAGLVGDYMLPVYSAMKGAVHSFTAVLAKEVGQHGIRVNAIAPYATFAREPEAFSKGSRFHPGNSFLKYSAGLSAEDRALRQRRTLVGRPFAVPEEISGLAAYLASERASFVTGQVWSVDGGSLL
;
A
#
# COMPACT_ATOMS: atom_id res chain seq x y z
N MET A 1 -17.24 15.19 4.24
CA MET A 1 -17.98 14.02 4.76
C MET A 1 -17.21 13.54 5.98
N ASP A 2 -17.86 13.39 7.12
CA ASP A 2 -17.21 12.83 8.31
C ASP A 2 -17.06 11.30 8.12
N LEU A 3 -15.83 10.80 8.14
CA LEU A 3 -15.50 9.39 8.04
C LEU A 3 -15.44 8.68 9.40
N GLY A 4 -15.54 9.41 10.51
CA GLY A 4 -15.51 8.87 11.87
C GLY A 4 -14.14 8.25 12.23
N LEU A 5 -13.05 8.74 11.64
CA LEU A 5 -11.69 8.23 11.83
C LEU A 5 -10.93 8.92 12.96
N SER A 6 -11.43 10.06 13.44
CA SER A 6 -10.75 10.89 14.42
C SER A 6 -10.38 10.12 15.70
N GLY A 7 -9.10 10.20 16.07
CA GLY A 7 -8.53 9.54 17.26
C GLY A 7 -8.27 8.04 17.11
N ARG A 8 -8.60 7.40 15.98
CA ARG A 8 -8.26 6.00 15.72
C ARG A 8 -6.77 5.84 15.41
N VAL A 9 -6.17 4.76 15.85
CA VAL A 9 -4.78 4.45 15.52
C VAL A 9 -4.72 3.75 14.16
N ALA A 10 -3.94 4.33 13.25
CA ALA A 10 -3.74 3.81 11.89
C ALA A 10 -2.25 3.55 11.63
N ILE A 11 -1.93 2.33 11.21
CA ILE A 11 -0.60 1.94 10.71
C ILE A 11 -0.63 2.02 9.18
N VAL A 12 0.32 2.75 8.58
CA VAL A 12 0.52 2.80 7.12
C VAL A 12 1.94 2.37 6.80
N THR A 13 2.08 1.27 6.08
CA THR A 13 3.40 0.75 5.66
C THR A 13 3.83 1.38 4.33
N GLY A 14 5.15 1.61 4.17
CA GLY A 14 5.66 2.32 2.99
C GLY A 14 5.17 3.78 2.91
N ALA A 15 4.98 4.42 4.05
CA ALA A 15 4.36 5.75 4.18
C ALA A 15 5.27 6.91 3.74
N THR A 16 6.50 6.66 3.31
CA THR A 16 7.47 7.70 2.99
C THR A 16 7.44 8.16 1.53
N ALA A 17 6.65 7.49 0.68
CA ALA A 17 6.61 7.83 -0.75
C ALA A 17 5.27 7.51 -1.41
N ASN A 18 4.99 8.21 -2.51
CA ASN A 18 3.92 7.96 -3.47
C ASN A 18 2.57 7.63 -2.79
N ILE A 19 1.94 6.51 -3.13
CA ILE A 19 0.62 6.08 -2.63
C ILE A 19 0.60 6.02 -1.09
N GLY A 20 1.61 5.40 -0.47
CA GLY A 20 1.65 5.27 0.99
C GLY A 20 1.74 6.62 1.71
N ARG A 21 2.51 7.57 1.16
CA ARG A 21 2.58 8.95 1.70
C ARG A 21 1.22 9.65 1.58
N ALA A 22 0.58 9.55 0.42
CA ALA A 22 -0.74 10.16 0.22
C ALA A 22 -1.79 9.58 1.18
N ILE A 23 -1.82 8.24 1.36
CA ILE A 23 -2.73 7.60 2.31
C ILE A 23 -2.46 8.05 3.74
N ALA A 24 -1.19 8.13 4.15
CA ALA A 24 -0.82 8.59 5.49
C ALA A 24 -1.30 10.03 5.75
N LEU A 25 -1.15 10.92 4.76
CA LEU A 25 -1.57 12.31 4.86
C LEU A 25 -3.09 12.50 4.75
N GLU A 26 -3.78 11.65 3.99
CA GLU A 26 -5.25 11.64 3.91
C GLU A 26 -5.87 11.22 5.24
N LEU A 27 -5.41 10.10 5.81
CA LEU A 27 -5.84 9.64 7.12
C LEU A 27 -5.52 10.69 8.22
N ALA A 28 -4.38 11.37 8.11
CA ALA A 28 -4.01 12.45 9.02
C ALA A 28 -5.02 13.60 8.99
N ALA A 29 -5.52 13.98 7.80
CA ALA A 29 -6.55 15.03 7.66
C ALA A 29 -7.88 14.63 8.33
N GLU A 30 -8.16 13.34 8.44
CA GLU A 30 -9.30 12.79 9.17
C GLU A 30 -9.07 12.67 10.69
N GLY A 31 -7.95 13.19 11.21
CA GLY A 31 -7.65 13.26 12.64
C GLY A 31 -7.24 11.95 13.30
N VAL A 32 -6.69 10.99 12.56
CA VAL A 32 -6.17 9.74 13.15
C VAL A 32 -4.95 9.98 14.03
N ARG A 33 -4.56 8.97 14.84
CA ARG A 33 -3.22 8.81 15.40
C ARG A 33 -2.42 7.93 14.43
N LEU A 34 -1.50 8.55 13.72
CA LEU A 34 -0.78 7.91 12.60
C LEU A 34 0.49 7.23 13.08
N VAL A 35 0.69 5.99 12.65
CA VAL A 35 1.99 5.31 12.68
C VAL A 35 2.45 5.11 11.24
N ALA A 36 3.31 6.00 10.78
CA ALA A 36 3.94 5.93 9.48
C ALA A 36 5.16 5.00 9.54
N VAL A 37 5.25 4.03 8.63
CA VAL A 37 6.33 3.03 8.60
C VAL A 37 7.10 3.12 7.29
N GLY A 38 8.42 3.10 7.37
CA GLY A 38 9.31 3.11 6.21
C GLY A 38 10.77 2.95 6.59
N ARG A 39 11.66 2.90 5.61
CA ARG A 39 13.10 2.73 5.82
C ARG A 39 13.87 4.05 5.92
N ASP A 40 13.37 5.08 5.28
CA ASP A 40 14.00 6.41 5.20
C ASP A 40 13.54 7.26 6.38
N ALA A 41 14.43 7.45 7.36
CA ALA A 41 14.12 8.16 8.59
C ALA A 41 13.88 9.66 8.36
N GLU A 42 14.59 10.27 7.42
CA GLU A 42 14.44 11.70 7.08
C GLU A 42 13.07 11.95 6.45
N ALA A 43 12.73 11.20 5.38
CA ALA A 43 11.42 11.30 4.75
C ALA A 43 10.29 10.93 5.73
N GLY A 44 10.52 9.98 6.63
CA GLY A 44 9.55 9.59 7.65
C GLY A 44 9.29 10.69 8.68
N ALA A 45 10.32 11.39 9.14
CA ALA A 45 10.17 12.54 10.03
C ALA A 45 9.38 13.67 9.36
N GLN A 46 9.63 13.91 8.07
CA GLN A 46 8.89 14.90 7.27
C GLN A 46 7.41 14.53 7.14
N VAL A 47 7.10 13.25 6.85
CA VAL A 47 5.71 12.76 6.77
C VAL A 47 5.00 12.91 8.12
N ALA A 48 5.63 12.54 9.24
CA ALA A 48 5.04 12.70 10.56
C ALA A 48 4.77 14.18 10.90
N ALA A 49 5.69 15.08 10.55
CA ALA A 49 5.50 16.52 10.74
C ALA A 49 4.35 17.08 9.87
N GLN A 50 4.27 16.65 8.61
CA GLN A 50 3.17 17.02 7.70
C GLN A 50 1.82 16.47 8.17
N ALA A 51 1.78 15.23 8.67
CA ALA A 51 0.59 14.62 9.22
C ALA A 51 0.01 15.42 10.39
N ARG A 52 0.86 15.88 11.32
CA ARG A 52 0.42 16.77 12.42
C ARG A 52 -0.15 18.10 11.90
N LYS A 53 0.50 18.70 10.90
CA LYS A 53 0.00 19.95 10.27
C LYS A 53 -1.34 19.75 9.55
N ARG A 54 -1.61 18.53 9.05
CA ARG A 54 -2.86 18.19 8.36
C ARG A 54 -4.00 17.79 9.30
N GLY A 55 -3.75 17.65 10.60
CA GLY A 55 -4.80 17.40 11.58
C GLY A 55 -4.71 16.05 12.30
N ALA A 56 -3.66 15.25 12.08
CA ALA A 56 -3.45 14.05 12.88
C ALA A 56 -3.39 14.40 14.37
N ARG A 57 -4.13 13.68 15.21
CA ARG A 57 -4.10 13.86 16.67
C ARG A 57 -2.75 13.50 17.26
N ASP A 58 -2.06 12.56 16.63
CA ASP A 58 -0.67 12.21 16.88
C ASP A 58 -0.07 11.59 15.61
N ALA A 59 1.25 11.66 15.46
CA ALA A 59 1.94 11.04 14.33
C ALA A 59 3.32 10.55 14.77
N LEU A 60 3.54 9.25 14.67
CA LEU A 60 4.79 8.56 14.95
C LEU A 60 5.35 8.01 13.63
N PHE A 61 6.66 8.16 13.44
CA PHE A 61 7.37 7.42 12.40
C PHE A 61 8.17 6.27 13.03
N VAL A 62 8.00 5.08 12.49
CA VAL A 62 8.77 3.89 12.86
C VAL A 62 9.68 3.51 11.69
N ALA A 63 11.00 3.70 11.89
CA ALA A 63 12.00 3.25 10.92
C ALA A 63 12.09 1.72 10.97
N ALA A 64 11.65 1.05 9.90
CA ALA A 64 11.66 -0.41 9.82
C ALA A 64 11.74 -0.90 8.37
N ASP A 65 12.49 -1.98 8.16
CA ASP A 65 12.40 -2.79 6.96
C ASP A 65 11.44 -3.97 7.23
N LEU A 66 10.38 -4.08 6.44
CA LEU A 66 9.40 -5.15 6.60
C LEU A 66 9.89 -6.52 6.07
N LEU A 67 11.06 -6.56 5.45
CA LEU A 67 11.74 -7.82 5.17
C LEU A 67 12.37 -8.43 6.45
N ASP A 68 12.60 -7.62 7.51
CA ASP A 68 12.95 -8.12 8.84
C ASP A 68 11.71 -8.78 9.50
N PRO A 69 11.73 -10.10 9.77
CA PRO A 69 10.58 -10.80 10.36
C PRO A 69 10.16 -10.28 11.74
N ALA A 70 11.06 -9.61 12.46
CA ALA A 70 10.79 -9.07 13.80
C ALA A 70 10.14 -7.66 13.73
N ALA A 71 10.24 -6.96 12.60
CA ALA A 71 9.74 -5.60 12.45
C ALA A 71 8.22 -5.48 12.71
N PRO A 72 7.33 -6.37 12.20
CA PRO A 72 5.90 -6.22 12.39
C PRO A 72 5.46 -6.16 13.86
N LYS A 73 6.02 -7.01 14.71
CA LYS A 73 5.72 -6.99 16.16
C LYS A 73 6.13 -5.68 16.82
N ARG A 74 7.33 -5.15 16.47
CA ARG A 74 7.80 -3.85 16.98
C ARG A 74 6.91 -2.70 16.54
N ILE A 75 6.44 -2.72 15.29
CA ILE A 75 5.55 -1.71 14.71
C ILE A 75 4.20 -1.71 15.44
N VAL A 76 3.59 -2.88 15.61
CA VAL A 76 2.31 -3.00 16.33
C VAL A 76 2.46 -2.58 17.79
N ALA A 77 3.54 -2.99 18.48
CA ALA A 77 3.80 -2.56 19.85
C ALA A 77 3.95 -1.03 19.97
N ALA A 78 4.65 -0.39 19.04
CA ALA A 78 4.75 1.07 18.97
C ALA A 78 3.40 1.75 18.72
N ALA A 79 2.56 1.17 17.85
CA ALA A 79 1.23 1.69 17.57
C ALA A 79 0.29 1.60 18.79
N GLU A 80 0.35 0.50 19.54
CA GLU A 80 -0.46 0.30 20.76
C GLU A 80 -0.11 1.32 21.87
N GLN A 81 1.07 1.96 21.83
CA GLN A 81 1.39 3.09 22.74
C GLN A 81 0.54 4.32 22.45
N LEU A 82 0.08 4.49 21.21
CA LEU A 82 -0.83 5.58 20.84
C LEU A 82 -2.31 5.23 21.12
N GLY A 83 -2.60 3.96 21.33
CA GLY A 83 -3.93 3.42 21.59
C GLY A 83 -4.23 2.18 20.75
N PRO A 84 -5.46 1.64 20.83
CA PRO A 84 -5.85 0.42 20.10
C PRO A 84 -5.68 0.55 18.59
N VAL A 85 -4.91 -0.34 17.98
CA VAL A 85 -4.75 -0.39 16.51
C VAL A 85 -6.11 -0.71 15.88
N ALA A 86 -6.64 0.23 15.12
CA ALA A 86 -7.94 0.11 14.44
C ALA A 86 -7.80 -0.04 12.92
N ILE A 87 -6.71 0.45 12.33
CA ILE A 87 -6.53 0.50 10.89
C ILE A 87 -5.12 0.01 10.55
N LEU A 88 -5.04 -0.90 9.57
CA LEU A 88 -3.78 -1.32 8.95
C LEU A 88 -3.86 -1.09 7.44
N VAL A 89 -2.92 -0.32 6.88
CA VAL A 89 -2.73 -0.19 5.44
C VAL A 89 -1.43 -0.88 5.05
N ASN A 90 -1.55 -2.01 4.37
CA ASN A 90 -0.44 -2.73 3.77
C ASN A 90 -0.15 -2.15 2.39
N ASN A 91 0.83 -1.24 2.30
CA ASN A 91 1.17 -0.58 1.05
C ASN A 91 2.58 -0.92 0.54
N VAL A 92 3.47 -1.46 1.39
CA VAL A 92 4.81 -1.87 0.92
C VAL A 92 4.70 -2.83 -0.25
N GLY A 93 5.50 -2.58 -1.28
CA GLY A 93 5.59 -3.39 -2.48
C GLY A 93 6.30 -2.65 -3.60
N GLY A 94 6.63 -3.38 -4.64
CA GLY A 94 7.32 -2.85 -5.82
C GLY A 94 7.94 -3.99 -6.62
N ASN A 95 8.53 -3.65 -7.77
CA ASN A 95 9.23 -4.64 -8.59
C ASN A 95 10.68 -4.74 -8.13
N VAL A 96 11.14 -5.92 -7.82
CA VAL A 96 12.58 -6.21 -7.62
C VAL A 96 13.22 -6.46 -8.96
N ASP A 97 12.56 -7.28 -9.79
CA ASP A 97 13.00 -7.59 -11.14
C ASP A 97 11.89 -7.30 -12.16
N GLN A 98 12.26 -6.90 -13.36
CA GLN A 98 11.35 -6.63 -14.45
C GLN A 98 11.98 -7.03 -15.77
N GLY A 99 11.17 -7.53 -16.71
CA GLY A 99 11.64 -8.05 -17.98
C GLY A 99 10.89 -9.31 -18.37
N PHE A 100 11.35 -9.93 -19.45
CA PHE A 100 10.79 -11.22 -19.87
C PHE A 100 11.14 -12.31 -18.86
N PHE A 101 10.19 -13.20 -18.60
CA PHE A 101 10.37 -14.26 -17.61
C PHE A 101 11.54 -15.18 -17.97
N VAL A 102 11.74 -15.45 -19.25
CA VAL A 102 12.84 -16.30 -19.75
C VAL A 102 14.23 -15.73 -19.40
N ASP A 103 14.34 -14.41 -19.28
CA ASP A 103 15.59 -13.71 -18.97
C ASP A 103 15.71 -13.35 -17.49
N SER A 104 14.70 -13.69 -16.67
CA SER A 104 14.68 -13.34 -15.25
C SER A 104 15.67 -14.20 -14.45
N ASP A 105 16.19 -13.61 -13.38
CA ASP A 105 17.10 -14.29 -12.46
C ASP A 105 16.29 -15.00 -11.34
N PRO A 106 16.29 -16.35 -11.29
CA PRO A 106 15.59 -17.10 -10.24
C PRO A 106 15.99 -16.71 -8.81
N ALA A 107 17.23 -16.25 -8.60
CA ALA A 107 17.69 -15.82 -7.29
C ALA A 107 16.97 -14.56 -6.76
N LYS A 108 16.35 -13.76 -7.64
CA LYS A 108 15.60 -12.56 -7.27
C LYS A 108 14.12 -12.83 -7.00
N TRP A 109 13.55 -13.97 -7.44
CA TRP A 109 12.12 -14.23 -7.32
C TRP A 109 11.64 -14.24 -5.86
N LEU A 110 12.41 -14.87 -4.97
CA LEU A 110 12.07 -14.87 -3.53
C LEU A 110 12.02 -13.46 -2.93
N GLY A 111 12.90 -12.56 -3.41
CA GLY A 111 12.87 -11.15 -3.01
C GLY A 111 11.59 -10.43 -3.44
N ASP A 112 11.13 -10.67 -4.67
CA ASP A 112 9.85 -10.14 -5.16
C ASP A 112 8.65 -10.71 -4.39
N ILE A 113 8.65 -12.03 -4.13
CA ILE A 113 7.61 -12.72 -3.37
C ILE A 113 7.54 -12.14 -1.96
N ASP A 114 8.66 -12.04 -1.28
CA ASP A 114 8.72 -11.58 0.11
C ASP A 114 8.36 -10.10 0.23
N LEU A 115 8.84 -9.25 -0.67
CA LEU A 115 8.50 -7.83 -0.67
C LEU A 115 7.01 -7.57 -0.91
N ASN A 116 6.38 -8.26 -1.87
CA ASN A 116 5.02 -7.95 -2.31
C ASN A 116 3.92 -8.74 -1.58
N PHE A 117 4.24 -9.91 -1.02
CA PHE A 117 3.27 -10.73 -0.32
C PHE A 117 3.71 -11.10 1.10
N GLY A 118 4.97 -11.48 1.33
CA GLY A 118 5.47 -11.81 2.65
C GLY A 118 5.32 -10.66 3.66
N THR A 119 5.58 -9.43 3.24
CA THR A 119 5.36 -8.24 4.09
C THR A 119 3.89 -8.06 4.49
N VAL A 120 2.95 -8.30 3.58
CA VAL A 120 1.50 -8.25 3.83
C VAL A 120 1.10 -9.31 4.87
N LEU A 121 1.58 -10.55 4.69
CA LEU A 121 1.28 -11.65 5.61
C LEU A 121 1.78 -11.32 7.02
N ARG A 122 3.05 -10.92 7.17
CA ARG A 122 3.66 -10.66 8.48
C ARG A 122 3.01 -9.48 9.21
N MET A 123 2.76 -8.37 8.51
CA MET A 123 2.10 -7.22 9.14
C MET A 123 0.67 -7.54 9.56
N THR A 124 -0.09 -8.21 8.69
CA THR A 124 -1.46 -8.63 8.98
C THR A 124 -1.49 -9.58 10.17
N HIS A 125 -0.63 -10.60 10.18
CA HIS A 125 -0.55 -11.56 11.29
C HIS A 125 -0.24 -10.88 12.62
N ALA A 126 0.64 -9.88 12.63
CA ALA A 126 0.98 -9.14 13.85
C ALA A 126 -0.15 -8.22 14.34
N ALA A 127 -0.92 -7.63 13.42
CA ALA A 127 -1.99 -6.69 13.76
C ALA A 127 -3.34 -7.36 14.11
N LEU A 128 -3.58 -8.59 13.64
CA LEU A 128 -4.85 -9.28 13.84
C LEU A 128 -5.18 -9.59 15.31
N PRO A 129 -4.29 -10.14 16.16
CA PRO A 129 -4.64 -10.51 17.52
C PRO A 129 -5.27 -9.37 18.33
N PRO A 130 -4.68 -8.15 18.41
CA PRO A 130 -5.30 -7.04 19.11
C PRO A 130 -6.60 -6.55 18.47
N MET A 131 -6.77 -6.67 17.14
CA MET A 131 -8.04 -6.34 16.48
C MET A 131 -9.13 -7.35 16.81
N ILE A 132 -8.81 -8.66 16.83
CA ILE A 132 -9.74 -9.74 17.19
C ILE A 132 -10.22 -9.59 18.64
N GLU A 133 -9.30 -9.35 19.57
CA GLU A 133 -9.64 -9.14 20.97
C GLU A 133 -10.66 -8.01 21.16
N ARG A 134 -10.50 -6.93 20.40
CA ARG A 134 -11.38 -5.75 20.47
C ARG A 134 -12.59 -5.82 19.55
N LYS A 135 -12.71 -6.90 18.76
CA LYS A 135 -13.78 -7.13 17.78
C LYS A 135 -13.97 -5.94 16.84
N ARG A 136 -12.89 -5.33 16.42
CA ARG A 136 -12.90 -4.15 15.55
C ARG A 136 -11.58 -3.97 14.79
N GLY A 137 -11.68 -3.76 13.48
CA GLY A 137 -10.52 -3.46 12.66
C GLY A 137 -10.88 -3.20 11.19
N SER A 138 -10.01 -2.47 10.50
CA SER A 138 -10.07 -2.35 9.05
C SER A 138 -8.67 -2.55 8.47
N ILE A 139 -8.54 -3.52 7.55
CA ILE A 139 -7.30 -3.80 6.83
C ILE A 139 -7.51 -3.42 5.37
N VAL A 140 -6.64 -2.55 4.85
CA VAL A 140 -6.63 -2.14 3.45
C VAL A 140 -5.30 -2.58 2.82
N ASN A 141 -5.37 -3.50 1.87
CA ASN A 141 -4.21 -4.00 1.15
C ASN A 141 -4.05 -3.25 -0.18
N ILE A 142 -2.87 -2.70 -0.45
CA ILE A 142 -2.60 -2.11 -1.76
C ILE A 142 -2.11 -3.19 -2.70
N GLY A 143 -3.03 -3.65 -3.53
CA GLY A 143 -2.82 -4.59 -4.62
C GLY A 143 -2.25 -3.91 -5.87
N SER A 144 -2.72 -4.31 -7.03
CA SER A 144 -2.47 -3.69 -8.34
C SER A 144 -3.43 -4.28 -9.37
N THR A 145 -3.80 -3.53 -10.40
CA THR A 145 -4.47 -4.10 -11.58
C THR A 145 -3.63 -5.18 -12.26
N ALA A 146 -2.30 -5.17 -12.08
CA ALA A 146 -1.42 -6.25 -12.50
C ALA A 146 -1.80 -7.62 -11.89
N GLY A 147 -2.36 -7.62 -10.68
CA GLY A 147 -2.86 -8.84 -10.04
C GLY A 147 -4.21 -9.34 -10.57
N LEU A 148 -4.88 -8.57 -11.43
CA LEU A 148 -6.17 -8.95 -12.05
C LEU A 148 -5.97 -9.49 -13.46
N VAL A 149 -5.10 -8.88 -14.26
CA VAL A 149 -4.94 -9.22 -15.69
C VAL A 149 -3.51 -9.59 -16.09
N GLY A 150 -2.54 -9.45 -15.18
CA GLY A 150 -1.12 -9.54 -15.49
C GLY A 150 -0.61 -8.30 -16.24
N ASP A 151 0.55 -7.80 -15.87
CA ASP A 151 1.22 -6.73 -16.59
C ASP A 151 2.42 -7.30 -17.37
N TYR A 152 2.55 -6.90 -18.63
CA TYR A 152 3.63 -7.28 -19.52
C TYR A 152 4.99 -6.98 -18.88
N MET A 153 5.91 -7.95 -18.91
CA MET A 153 7.25 -7.90 -18.31
C MET A 153 7.29 -7.78 -16.77
N LEU A 154 6.19 -8.15 -16.07
CA LEU A 154 6.09 -8.15 -14.61
C LEU A 154 5.49 -9.47 -14.07
N PRO A 155 6.01 -10.65 -14.45
CA PRO A 155 5.37 -11.94 -14.15
C PRO A 155 5.27 -12.23 -12.66
N VAL A 156 6.37 -12.15 -11.91
CA VAL A 156 6.39 -12.46 -10.47
C VAL A 156 5.61 -11.41 -9.68
N TYR A 157 5.80 -10.12 -9.98
CA TYR A 157 5.05 -9.04 -9.34
C TYR A 157 3.54 -9.21 -9.54
N SER A 158 3.08 -9.47 -10.77
CA SER A 158 1.66 -9.66 -11.09
C SER A 158 1.08 -10.85 -10.32
N ALA A 159 1.79 -11.97 -10.26
CA ALA A 159 1.39 -13.14 -9.50
C ALA A 159 1.24 -12.81 -8.00
N MET A 160 2.18 -12.07 -7.41
CA MET A 160 2.12 -11.70 -5.99
C MET A 160 0.99 -10.69 -5.70
N LYS A 161 0.70 -9.77 -6.62
CA LYS A 161 -0.46 -8.87 -6.46
C LYS A 161 -1.78 -9.63 -6.60
N GLY A 162 -1.84 -10.68 -7.42
CA GLY A 162 -2.96 -11.63 -7.44
C GLY A 162 -3.09 -12.41 -6.12
N ALA A 163 -1.98 -12.83 -5.52
CA ALA A 163 -1.96 -13.47 -4.21
C ALA A 163 -2.52 -12.53 -3.11
N VAL A 164 -2.19 -11.25 -3.13
CA VAL A 164 -2.77 -10.24 -2.20
C VAL A 164 -4.29 -10.15 -2.36
N HIS A 165 -4.81 -10.20 -3.59
CA HIS A 165 -6.25 -10.16 -3.84
C HIS A 165 -6.96 -11.39 -3.28
N SER A 166 -6.44 -12.58 -3.56
CA SER A 166 -6.99 -13.85 -3.04
C SER A 166 -6.92 -13.90 -1.51
N PHE A 167 -5.78 -13.52 -0.92
CA PHE A 167 -5.60 -13.44 0.53
C PHE A 167 -6.62 -12.49 1.18
N THR A 168 -6.87 -11.32 0.58
CA THR A 168 -7.88 -10.35 1.03
C THR A 168 -9.25 -11.00 1.16
N ALA A 169 -9.68 -11.75 0.12
CA ALA A 169 -10.99 -12.39 0.09
C ALA A 169 -11.12 -13.52 1.13
N VAL A 170 -10.08 -14.34 1.30
CA VAL A 170 -10.07 -15.42 2.28
C VAL A 170 -10.04 -14.87 3.70
N LEU A 171 -9.14 -13.92 3.98
CA LEU A 171 -9.02 -13.33 5.32
C LEU A 171 -10.32 -12.63 5.75
N ALA A 172 -11.00 -11.93 4.83
CA ALA A 172 -12.30 -11.30 5.13
C ALA A 172 -13.35 -12.31 5.63
N LYS A 173 -13.36 -13.53 5.08
CA LYS A 173 -14.28 -14.61 5.52
C LYS A 173 -13.92 -15.10 6.92
N GLU A 174 -12.63 -15.21 7.24
CA GLU A 174 -12.17 -15.71 8.54
C GLU A 174 -12.43 -14.71 9.66
N VAL A 175 -12.16 -13.40 9.43
CA VAL A 175 -12.17 -12.39 10.49
C VAL A 175 -13.44 -11.55 10.55
N GLY A 176 -14.35 -11.71 9.59
CA GLY A 176 -15.62 -10.97 9.56
C GLY A 176 -16.47 -11.16 10.81
N GLN A 177 -16.51 -12.39 11.36
CA GLN A 177 -17.17 -12.71 12.63
C GLN A 177 -16.60 -11.94 13.84
N HIS A 178 -15.39 -11.40 13.72
CA HIS A 178 -14.73 -10.58 14.74
C HIS A 178 -14.90 -9.07 14.48
N GLY A 179 -15.80 -8.66 13.58
CA GLY A 179 -16.02 -7.25 13.25
C GLY A 179 -14.83 -6.60 12.52
N ILE A 180 -13.99 -7.39 11.87
CA ILE A 180 -12.83 -6.90 11.11
C ILE A 180 -13.16 -6.97 9.62
N ARG A 181 -12.91 -5.88 8.91
CA ARG A 181 -13.07 -5.79 7.46
C ARG A 181 -11.71 -5.84 6.77
N VAL A 182 -11.64 -6.51 5.64
CA VAL A 182 -10.41 -6.61 4.84
C VAL A 182 -10.76 -6.34 3.39
N ASN A 183 -10.16 -5.31 2.79
CA ASN A 183 -10.36 -4.96 1.39
C ASN A 183 -9.02 -4.70 0.71
N ALA A 184 -9.00 -4.80 -0.61
CA ALA A 184 -7.87 -4.42 -1.43
C ALA A 184 -8.22 -3.27 -2.37
N ILE A 185 -7.25 -2.41 -2.64
CA ILE A 185 -7.29 -1.44 -3.73
C ILE A 185 -6.31 -1.92 -4.79
N ALA A 186 -6.73 -1.91 -6.04
CA ALA A 186 -5.94 -2.30 -7.21
C ALA A 186 -5.66 -1.06 -8.09
N PRO A 187 -4.63 -0.25 -7.76
CA PRO A 187 -4.25 0.88 -8.60
C PRO A 187 -3.68 0.42 -9.94
N TYR A 188 -3.91 1.18 -10.98
CA TYR A 188 -3.08 1.22 -12.17
C TYR A 188 -2.01 2.29 -12.02
N ALA A 189 -1.11 2.42 -12.96
CA ALA A 189 0.00 3.36 -13.03
C ALA A 189 -0.24 4.68 -12.27
N THR A 190 0.33 4.79 -11.07
CA THR A 190 0.15 5.93 -10.17
C THR A 190 1.48 6.62 -9.94
N PHE A 191 1.53 7.92 -10.18
CA PHE A 191 2.76 8.70 -10.10
C PHE A 191 2.51 10.05 -9.39
N ALA A 192 3.27 10.33 -8.33
CA ALA A 192 3.22 11.61 -7.64
C ALA A 192 3.89 12.70 -8.49
N ARG A 193 3.39 13.93 -8.38
CA ARG A 193 3.92 15.07 -9.12
C ARG A 193 5.04 15.78 -8.36
N GLU A 194 4.99 15.75 -7.03
CA GLU A 194 5.92 16.47 -6.17
C GLU A 194 7.21 15.64 -5.95
N PRO A 195 8.40 16.25 -6.09
CA PRO A 195 9.67 15.56 -5.81
C PRO A 195 9.78 14.99 -4.39
N GLU A 196 9.17 15.68 -3.41
CA GLU A 196 9.15 15.26 -2.00
C GLU A 196 8.34 13.99 -1.75
N ALA A 197 7.54 13.58 -2.73
CA ALA A 197 6.79 12.34 -2.67
C ALA A 197 7.63 11.10 -3.01
N PHE A 198 8.93 11.26 -3.30
CA PHE A 198 9.84 10.17 -3.62
C PHE A 198 10.97 10.07 -2.60
N SER A 199 10.86 9.16 -1.65
CA SER A 199 11.99 8.82 -0.75
C SER A 199 13.07 8.05 -1.52
N LYS A 200 14.30 8.02 -0.96
CA LYS A 200 15.45 7.30 -1.56
C LYS A 200 15.17 5.84 -1.89
N GLY A 201 14.28 5.19 -1.14
CA GLY A 201 13.86 3.80 -1.38
C GLY A 201 12.72 3.64 -2.39
N SER A 202 12.12 4.72 -2.90
CA SER A 202 11.05 4.65 -3.88
C SER A 202 11.57 4.15 -5.23
N ARG A 203 10.85 3.22 -5.86
CA ARG A 203 11.18 2.77 -7.23
C ARG A 203 11.12 3.89 -8.28
N PHE A 204 10.39 4.95 -8.00
CA PHE A 204 10.25 6.13 -8.86
C PHE A 204 11.26 7.23 -8.51
N HIS A 205 12.13 7.03 -7.53
CA HIS A 205 13.21 7.97 -7.28
C HIS A 205 14.14 8.03 -8.49
N PRO A 206 14.57 9.21 -8.96
CA PRO A 206 15.38 9.36 -10.19
C PRO A 206 16.67 8.52 -10.19
N GLY A 207 17.22 8.20 -9.01
CA GLY A 207 18.38 7.34 -8.85
C GLY A 207 18.12 5.84 -9.05
N ASN A 208 16.86 5.39 -9.08
CA ASN A 208 16.52 3.97 -9.11
C ASN A 208 16.38 3.43 -10.55
N SER A 209 16.65 2.14 -10.70
CA SER A 209 16.73 1.45 -12.00
C SER A 209 15.40 1.36 -12.75
N PHE A 210 14.26 1.49 -12.07
CA PHE A 210 12.94 1.35 -12.70
C PHE A 210 12.71 2.33 -13.87
N LEU A 211 13.00 3.61 -13.66
CA LEU A 211 12.84 4.62 -14.72
C LEU A 211 13.85 4.43 -15.86
N LYS A 212 15.09 4.06 -15.52
CA LYS A 212 16.14 3.77 -16.51
C LYS A 212 15.76 2.59 -17.39
N TYR A 213 15.27 1.50 -16.79
CA TYR A 213 14.80 0.34 -17.53
C TYR A 213 13.65 0.70 -18.46
N SER A 214 12.64 1.41 -17.98
CA SER A 214 11.48 1.83 -18.78
C SER A 214 11.87 2.75 -19.95
N ALA A 215 12.88 3.60 -19.76
CA ALA A 215 13.40 4.46 -20.84
C ALA A 215 14.13 3.66 -21.92
N GLY A 216 14.75 2.53 -21.58
CA GLY A 216 15.49 1.65 -22.50
C GLY A 216 14.62 0.70 -23.34
N LEU A 217 13.32 0.61 -23.06
CA LEU A 217 12.42 -0.28 -23.80
C LEU A 217 12.21 0.18 -25.26
N SER A 218 12.00 -0.79 -26.18
CA SER A 218 11.55 -0.52 -27.54
C SER A 218 10.19 0.22 -27.55
N ALA A 219 9.83 0.84 -28.66
CA ALA A 219 8.52 1.46 -28.82
C ALA A 219 7.38 0.42 -28.75
N GLU A 220 7.61 -0.77 -29.27
CA GLU A 220 6.67 -1.89 -29.24
C GLU A 220 6.45 -2.41 -27.82
N ASP A 221 7.53 -2.69 -27.07
CA ASP A 221 7.43 -3.14 -25.69
C ASP A 221 6.76 -2.09 -24.79
N ARG A 222 7.03 -0.80 -25.02
CA ARG A 222 6.33 0.28 -24.31
C ARG A 222 4.83 0.28 -24.60
N ALA A 223 4.45 0.07 -25.85
CA ALA A 223 3.03 0.01 -26.25
C ALA A 223 2.31 -1.19 -25.61
N LEU A 224 2.95 -2.36 -25.57
CA LEU A 224 2.40 -3.57 -24.92
C LEU A 224 2.32 -3.43 -23.38
N ARG A 225 3.23 -2.66 -22.79
CA ARG A 225 3.27 -2.44 -21.34
C ARG A 225 2.26 -1.41 -20.86
N GLN A 226 1.89 -0.44 -21.69
CA GLN A 226 1.03 0.68 -21.31
C GLN A 226 -0.40 0.45 -21.77
N ARG A 227 -1.30 0.21 -20.83
CA ARG A 227 -2.74 0.17 -21.12
C ARG A 227 -3.30 1.58 -21.33
N ARG A 228 -4.25 1.71 -22.25
CA ARG A 228 -5.00 2.94 -22.44
C ARG A 228 -5.96 3.15 -21.26
N THR A 229 -6.05 4.37 -20.75
CA THR A 229 -7.08 4.77 -19.81
C THR A 229 -8.22 5.50 -20.51
N LEU A 230 -9.45 5.38 -20.02
CA LEU A 230 -10.62 6.08 -20.56
C LEU A 230 -10.68 7.54 -20.08
N VAL A 231 -10.03 7.86 -18.95
CA VAL A 231 -10.02 9.23 -18.39
C VAL A 231 -9.05 10.18 -19.09
N GLY A 232 -8.43 9.77 -20.21
CA GLY A 232 -7.62 10.64 -21.08
C GLY A 232 -6.23 11.00 -20.57
N ARG A 233 -5.74 10.37 -19.49
CA ARG A 233 -4.39 10.55 -18.96
C ARG A 233 -3.78 9.21 -18.55
N PRO A 234 -2.46 9.01 -18.75
CA PRO A 234 -1.82 7.70 -18.57
C PRO A 234 -1.59 7.30 -17.10
N PHE A 235 -1.63 8.25 -16.18
CA PHE A 235 -1.30 8.03 -14.76
C PHE A 235 -2.35 8.65 -13.84
N ALA A 236 -2.66 7.94 -12.76
CA ALA A 236 -3.33 8.50 -11.60
C ALA A 236 -2.34 9.30 -10.74
N VAL A 237 -2.84 10.21 -9.91
CA VAL A 237 -2.08 10.78 -8.79
C VAL A 237 -2.40 10.02 -7.51
N PRO A 238 -1.48 9.97 -6.52
CA PRO A 238 -1.66 9.20 -5.29
C PRO A 238 -2.92 9.56 -4.49
N GLU A 239 -3.36 10.82 -4.59
CA GLU A 239 -4.56 11.34 -3.92
C GLU A 239 -5.84 10.66 -4.41
N GLU A 240 -5.86 10.15 -5.64
CA GLU A 240 -6.99 9.39 -6.19
C GLU A 240 -7.11 7.98 -5.61
N ILE A 241 -6.02 7.49 -5.01
CA ILE A 241 -6.00 6.21 -4.30
C ILE A 241 -6.29 6.42 -2.82
N SER A 242 -5.75 7.52 -2.22
CA SER A 242 -5.83 7.75 -0.78
C SER A 242 -7.26 7.99 -0.29
N GLY A 243 -8.09 8.68 -1.05
CA GLY A 243 -9.50 8.89 -0.70
C GLY A 243 -10.29 7.60 -0.56
N LEU A 244 -10.06 6.62 -1.47
CA LEU A 244 -10.67 5.30 -1.35
C LEU A 244 -10.13 4.53 -0.15
N ALA A 245 -8.83 4.64 0.15
CA ALA A 245 -8.23 4.00 1.32
C ALA A 245 -8.84 4.55 2.62
N ALA A 246 -9.03 5.86 2.74
CA ALA A 246 -9.69 6.48 3.88
C ALA A 246 -11.16 6.04 4.01
N TYR A 247 -11.91 5.98 2.89
CA TYR A 247 -13.28 5.44 2.89
C TYR A 247 -13.31 4.00 3.39
N LEU A 248 -12.48 3.10 2.85
CA LEU A 248 -12.44 1.70 3.24
C LEU A 248 -12.00 1.49 4.69
N ALA A 249 -11.17 2.39 5.22
CA ALA A 249 -10.77 2.38 6.62
C ALA A 249 -11.91 2.81 7.58
N SER A 250 -12.90 3.54 7.07
CA SER A 250 -13.94 4.21 7.86
C SER A 250 -15.15 3.33 8.16
N GLU A 251 -16.00 3.78 9.10
CA GLU A 251 -17.30 3.14 9.38
C GLU A 251 -18.31 3.32 8.24
N ARG A 252 -18.07 4.26 7.32
CA ARG A 252 -18.91 4.40 6.12
C ARG A 252 -18.84 3.17 5.21
N ALA A 253 -17.72 2.41 5.31
CA ALA A 253 -17.54 1.14 4.62
C ALA A 253 -17.91 -0.09 5.48
N SER A 254 -18.77 0.07 6.52
CA SER A 254 -19.10 -1.01 7.48
C SER A 254 -19.67 -2.27 6.83
N PHE A 255 -20.29 -2.16 5.65
CA PHE A 255 -20.83 -3.29 4.91
C PHE A 255 -19.97 -3.70 3.69
N VAL A 256 -18.70 -3.25 3.66
CA VAL A 256 -17.75 -3.51 2.56
C VAL A 256 -16.58 -4.32 3.09
N THR A 257 -16.49 -5.59 2.69
CA THR A 257 -15.37 -6.48 3.03
C THR A 257 -15.14 -7.52 1.94
N GLY A 258 -13.90 -8.02 1.82
CA GLY A 258 -13.50 -9.04 0.85
C GLY A 258 -13.39 -8.55 -0.59
N GLN A 259 -13.48 -7.24 -0.84
CA GLN A 259 -13.52 -6.67 -2.19
C GLN A 259 -12.15 -6.21 -2.67
N VAL A 260 -11.98 -6.25 -3.99
CA VAL A 260 -10.85 -5.66 -4.71
C VAL A 260 -11.39 -4.50 -5.55
N TRP A 261 -10.96 -3.29 -5.24
CA TRP A 261 -11.44 -2.05 -5.86
C TRP A 261 -10.41 -1.52 -6.86
N SER A 262 -10.72 -1.55 -8.14
CA SER A 262 -9.86 -0.96 -9.17
C SER A 262 -9.93 0.58 -9.13
N VAL A 263 -8.76 1.22 -9.13
CA VAL A 263 -8.59 2.66 -9.34
C VAL A 263 -7.62 2.83 -10.50
N ASP A 264 -8.14 2.77 -11.70
CA ASP A 264 -7.36 2.50 -12.91
C ASP A 264 -7.74 3.36 -14.13
N GLY A 265 -8.65 4.30 -13.96
CA GLY A 265 -9.11 5.15 -15.05
C GLY A 265 -9.79 4.39 -16.21
N GLY A 266 -10.33 3.21 -15.93
CA GLY A 266 -10.96 2.35 -16.94
C GLY A 266 -9.97 1.57 -17.79
N SER A 267 -8.73 1.36 -17.33
CA SER A 267 -7.70 0.63 -18.10
C SER A 267 -7.97 -0.87 -18.24
N LEU A 268 -8.95 -1.39 -17.53
CA LEU A 268 -9.38 -2.79 -17.58
C LEU A 268 -10.63 -3.02 -18.46
N LEU A 269 -11.18 -1.95 -19.04
CA LEU A 269 -12.40 -1.99 -19.87
C LEU A 269 -12.11 -2.06 -21.37
#